data_acd2d247dd69bd0f16ebfccc891fffb7
#
_entry.id   acd2d247dd69bd0f16ebfccc891fffb7
#
_cell.length_a   1.000
_cell.length_b   1.000
_cell.length_c   1.000
_cell.angle_alpha   90.00
_cell.angle_beta   90.00
_cell.angle_gamma   90.00
#
_symmetry.space_group_name_H-M   'P 1'
#
loop_
_entity.id
_entity.type
_entity.pdbx_description
1 polymer ?
#
loop_
_entity_poly.entity_id
_entity_poly.type
_entity_poly.pdbx_seq_one_letter_code
_entity_poly.pdbx_strand_id
1 'polypeptide(L)'
;MGALSVEPTRVIFDGAGDFLKTVRTRVHDALAAGTCERGACIQRKAVFVAIWFVASFVLLLTVKSAWLQLVFCFSYALAASAVGFNIFHDANHGTMASSRRVNVMIGMLASVALGPSRYLWNYKHNILHHRFTNIQNWDDDLETRGFLRLSPNQPWKSRYRGQHVFVFALYAINAVEMVFVKDFVQYFTLRMNDYQRIPKMSRAEKFEFWISKALYFSIFLGLPIALLPIQHVIVGFLIYELTLGLALGLVFSMAHQVESVGFADPQGNPAKICEEWATHQMRTTANFANLNPVWTWYSGGLNHQIEHHLFPSISHTHYRTIRQIVLETAGEFGLPYNHYESYGAALHSHYRHLRKLSEKP
;
A
#
# COMPACT_ATOMS: atom_id res chain seq x y z
N MET A 1 30.14 19.28 4.22
CA MET A 1 29.14 19.70 5.23
C MET A 1 28.66 18.42 5.89
N GLY A 2 29.04 18.24 7.17
CA GLY A 2 28.84 17.00 7.89
C GLY A 2 27.35 16.72 8.11
N ALA A 3 26.90 15.57 7.62
CA ALA A 3 25.62 15.02 7.99
C ALA A 3 25.68 14.69 9.49
N LEU A 4 24.96 15.45 10.30
CA LEU A 4 24.67 15.09 11.66
C LEU A 4 24.01 13.69 11.61
N SER A 5 24.68 12.70 12.16
CA SER A 5 24.11 11.39 12.43
C SER A 5 23.10 11.54 13.58
N VAL A 6 21.92 12.05 13.27
CA VAL A 6 20.80 11.97 14.21
C VAL A 6 20.39 10.49 14.22
N GLU A 7 20.75 9.79 15.30
CA GLU A 7 20.12 8.49 15.56
C GLU A 7 18.60 8.72 15.55
N PRO A 8 17.82 7.86 14.89
CA PRO A 8 16.38 8.06 14.82
C PRO A 8 15.81 8.04 16.24
N THR A 9 15.38 9.20 16.70
CA THR A 9 14.69 9.36 17.98
C THR A 9 13.48 8.44 17.96
N ARG A 10 13.39 7.53 18.91
CA ARG A 10 12.28 6.56 18.99
C ARG A 10 10.97 7.31 19.23
N VAL A 11 9.98 7.18 18.33
CA VAL A 11 8.62 7.66 18.60
C VAL A 11 7.90 6.69 19.55
N ILE A 12 7.34 7.24 20.61
CA ILE A 12 6.62 6.49 21.65
C ILE A 12 5.17 6.99 21.69
N PHE A 13 4.23 6.05 21.61
CA PHE A 13 2.83 6.30 21.95
C PHE A 13 2.69 6.06 23.44
N ASP A 14 2.46 7.12 24.24
CA ASP A 14 2.40 7.04 25.71
C ASP A 14 1.00 7.40 26.27
N GLY A 15 0.01 7.54 25.40
CA GLY A 15 -1.38 7.70 25.82
C GLY A 15 -1.93 6.42 26.44
N ALA A 16 -2.53 6.53 27.61
CA ALA A 16 -3.31 5.47 28.20
C ALA A 16 -4.70 5.41 27.55
N GLY A 17 -5.18 4.22 27.20
CA GLY A 17 -6.51 4.04 26.64
C GLY A 17 -6.92 2.56 26.62
N ASP A 18 -8.22 2.33 26.72
CA ASP A 18 -8.82 0.98 26.66
C ASP A 18 -9.46 0.67 25.30
N PHE A 19 -9.35 1.60 24.34
CA PHE A 19 -9.99 1.43 23.03
C PHE A 19 -9.47 0.18 22.30
N LEU A 20 -8.14 0.05 22.16
CA LEU A 20 -7.54 -1.11 21.49
C LEU A 20 -7.93 -2.42 22.17
N LYS A 21 -7.88 -2.47 23.49
CA LYS A 21 -8.24 -3.64 24.27
C LYS A 21 -9.70 -4.02 24.04
N THR A 22 -10.61 -3.04 24.11
CA THR A 22 -12.05 -3.25 23.95
C THR A 22 -12.39 -3.72 22.55
N VAL A 23 -11.92 -3.01 21.52
CA VAL A 23 -12.23 -3.37 20.12
C VAL A 23 -11.62 -4.72 19.74
N ARG A 24 -10.41 -5.02 20.23
CA ARG A 24 -9.74 -6.32 20.00
C ARG A 24 -10.53 -7.47 20.61
N THR A 25 -11.00 -7.34 21.87
CA THR A 25 -11.83 -8.36 22.53
C THR A 25 -13.09 -8.62 21.73
N ARG A 26 -13.85 -7.58 21.38
CA ARG A 26 -15.09 -7.71 20.60
C ARG A 26 -14.89 -8.36 19.23
N VAL A 27 -13.84 -7.97 18.52
CA VAL A 27 -13.50 -8.57 17.22
C VAL A 27 -13.11 -10.03 17.39
N HIS A 28 -12.31 -10.38 18.41
CA HIS A 28 -11.94 -11.77 18.69
C HIS A 28 -13.17 -12.64 19.01
N ASP A 29 -14.07 -12.15 19.84
CA ASP A 29 -15.31 -12.86 20.22
C ASP A 29 -16.21 -13.10 18.98
N ALA A 30 -16.35 -12.09 18.11
CA ALA A 30 -17.12 -12.22 16.88
C ALA A 30 -16.50 -13.24 15.91
N LEU A 31 -15.16 -13.26 15.78
CA LEU A 31 -14.45 -14.24 14.95
C LEU A 31 -14.59 -15.66 15.52
N ALA A 32 -14.48 -15.83 16.85
CA ALA A 32 -14.60 -17.11 17.55
C ALA A 32 -16.02 -17.66 17.45
N ALA A 33 -17.06 -16.82 17.49
CA ALA A 33 -18.46 -17.21 17.33
C ALA A 33 -18.80 -17.72 15.91
N GLY A 34 -17.85 -17.66 14.97
CA GLY A 34 -18.03 -18.14 13.59
C GLY A 34 -19.00 -17.29 12.76
N THR A 35 -19.27 -16.06 13.19
CA THR A 35 -20.10 -15.09 12.45
C THR A 35 -19.43 -14.58 11.17
N CYS A 36 -18.16 -14.91 10.98
CA CYS A 36 -17.37 -14.54 9.82
C CYS A 36 -17.21 -15.70 8.84
N GLU A 37 -17.35 -15.44 7.55
CA GLU A 37 -17.07 -16.42 6.49
C GLU A 37 -15.63 -16.96 6.59
N ARG A 38 -15.47 -18.28 6.47
CA ARG A 38 -14.18 -18.95 6.63
C ARG A 38 -13.23 -18.69 5.44
N GLY A 39 -11.93 -18.74 5.70
CA GLY A 39 -10.82 -18.44 4.77
C GLY A 39 -10.76 -19.13 3.40
N ALA A 40 -11.65 -20.09 3.11
CA ALA A 40 -11.76 -20.70 1.76
C ALA A 40 -12.12 -19.66 0.67
N CYS A 41 -12.69 -18.52 1.04
CA CYS A 41 -13.02 -17.44 0.11
C CYS A 41 -11.76 -16.71 -0.39
N ILE A 42 -10.77 -16.46 0.47
CA ILE A 42 -9.53 -15.75 0.08
C ILE A 42 -8.70 -16.57 -0.91
N GLN A 43 -8.59 -17.87 -0.71
CA GLN A 43 -7.79 -18.75 -1.58
C GLN A 43 -8.41 -18.86 -2.97
N ARG A 44 -9.74 -19.06 -3.06
CA ARG A 44 -10.46 -19.07 -4.35
C ARG A 44 -10.31 -17.75 -5.11
N LYS A 45 -10.41 -16.64 -4.40
CA LYS A 45 -10.21 -15.31 -4.96
C LYS A 45 -8.78 -15.13 -5.47
N ALA A 46 -7.78 -15.55 -4.69
CA ALA A 46 -6.37 -15.47 -5.08
C ALA A 46 -6.07 -16.31 -6.34
N VAL A 47 -6.65 -17.52 -6.44
CA VAL A 47 -6.54 -18.37 -7.63
C VAL A 47 -7.17 -17.66 -8.85
N PHE A 48 -8.37 -17.08 -8.70
CA PHE A 48 -9.00 -16.34 -9.79
C PHE A 48 -8.13 -15.15 -10.26
N VAL A 49 -7.63 -14.35 -9.32
CA VAL A 49 -6.75 -13.20 -9.63
C VAL A 49 -5.46 -13.65 -10.30
N ALA A 50 -4.85 -14.76 -9.84
CA ALA A 50 -3.66 -15.33 -10.45
C ALA A 50 -3.93 -15.85 -11.88
N ILE A 51 -5.05 -16.51 -12.09
CA ILE A 51 -5.47 -16.97 -13.44
C ILE A 51 -5.70 -15.75 -14.35
N TRP A 52 -6.39 -14.72 -13.88
CA TRP A 52 -6.60 -13.49 -14.65
C TRP A 52 -5.27 -12.84 -15.06
N PHE A 53 -4.33 -12.72 -14.13
CA PHE A 53 -2.99 -12.18 -14.37
C PHE A 53 -2.24 -13.00 -15.44
N VAL A 54 -2.15 -14.31 -15.27
CA VAL A 54 -1.43 -15.21 -16.19
C VAL A 54 -2.11 -15.23 -17.56
N ALA A 55 -3.44 -15.38 -17.60
CA ALA A 55 -4.20 -15.42 -18.86
C ALA A 55 -4.05 -14.11 -19.66
N SER A 56 -4.15 -12.94 -18.99
CA SER A 56 -3.95 -11.66 -19.66
C SER A 56 -2.54 -11.52 -20.24
N PHE A 57 -1.51 -11.97 -19.51
CA PHE A 57 -0.13 -11.96 -19.98
C PHE A 57 0.09 -12.92 -21.17
N VAL A 58 -0.42 -14.14 -21.10
CA VAL A 58 -0.32 -15.12 -22.21
C VAL A 58 -1.04 -14.60 -23.45
N LEU A 59 -2.25 -14.07 -23.28
CA LEU A 59 -3.01 -13.50 -24.40
C LEU A 59 -2.31 -12.28 -25.01
N LEU A 60 -1.73 -11.40 -24.20
CA LEU A 60 -0.89 -10.31 -24.67
C LEU A 60 0.24 -10.78 -25.61
N LEU A 61 0.90 -11.90 -25.26
CA LEU A 61 2.03 -12.45 -26.03
C LEU A 61 1.60 -13.23 -27.28
N THR A 62 0.38 -13.79 -27.30
CA THR A 62 -0.03 -14.75 -28.35
C THR A 62 -0.96 -14.17 -29.40
N VAL A 63 -1.74 -13.14 -29.07
CA VAL A 63 -2.64 -12.50 -30.02
C VAL A 63 -1.85 -11.71 -31.07
N LYS A 64 -2.29 -11.80 -32.35
CA LYS A 64 -1.61 -11.12 -33.46
C LYS A 64 -2.12 -9.71 -33.72
N SER A 65 -3.33 -9.39 -33.28
CA SER A 65 -3.93 -8.07 -33.45
C SER A 65 -3.34 -7.07 -32.47
N ALA A 66 -2.74 -6.01 -32.95
CA ALA A 66 -2.19 -4.93 -32.10
C ALA A 66 -3.24 -4.32 -31.16
N TRP A 67 -4.49 -4.19 -31.63
CA TRP A 67 -5.60 -3.72 -30.81
C TRP A 67 -5.91 -4.65 -29.64
N LEU A 68 -5.97 -5.96 -29.90
CA LEU A 68 -6.18 -6.95 -28.82
C LEU A 68 -4.98 -6.99 -27.87
N GLN A 69 -3.76 -6.78 -28.35
CA GLN A 69 -2.59 -6.63 -27.47
C GLN A 69 -2.73 -5.46 -26.50
N LEU A 70 -3.23 -4.30 -26.97
CA LEU A 70 -3.51 -3.15 -26.08
C LEU A 70 -4.58 -3.49 -25.04
N VAL A 71 -5.67 -4.15 -25.43
CA VAL A 71 -6.73 -4.59 -24.51
C VAL A 71 -6.19 -5.55 -23.45
N PHE A 72 -5.40 -6.56 -23.84
CA PHE A 72 -4.82 -7.51 -22.91
C PHE A 72 -3.71 -6.91 -22.07
N CYS A 73 -2.96 -5.94 -22.58
CA CYS A 73 -1.99 -5.18 -21.81
C CYS A 73 -2.67 -4.38 -20.67
N PHE A 74 -3.76 -3.69 -20.98
CA PHE A 74 -4.54 -2.98 -19.96
C PHE A 74 -5.17 -3.95 -18.94
N SER A 75 -5.76 -5.07 -19.42
CA SER A 75 -6.27 -6.13 -18.55
C SER A 75 -5.18 -6.69 -17.64
N TYR A 76 -3.97 -6.91 -18.18
CA TYR A 76 -2.81 -7.41 -17.45
C TYR A 76 -2.38 -6.43 -16.35
N ALA A 77 -2.35 -5.12 -16.64
CA ALA A 77 -2.03 -4.10 -15.63
C ALA A 77 -3.06 -4.05 -14.49
N LEU A 78 -4.36 -4.16 -14.82
CA LEU A 78 -5.41 -4.25 -13.80
C LEU A 78 -5.32 -5.56 -12.99
N ALA A 79 -4.99 -6.67 -13.62
CA ALA A 79 -4.76 -7.94 -12.93
C ALA A 79 -3.52 -7.87 -12.03
N ALA A 80 -2.45 -7.20 -12.46
CA ALA A 80 -1.26 -6.97 -11.66
C ALA A 80 -1.56 -6.15 -10.40
N SER A 81 -2.32 -5.06 -10.51
CA SER A 81 -2.76 -4.32 -9.33
C SER A 81 -3.65 -5.17 -8.42
N ALA A 82 -4.53 -6.01 -8.97
CA ALA A 82 -5.31 -6.97 -8.17
C ALA A 82 -4.42 -8.02 -7.47
N VAL A 83 -3.34 -8.51 -8.11
CA VAL A 83 -2.31 -9.35 -7.45
C VAL A 83 -1.65 -8.59 -6.31
N GLY A 84 -1.31 -7.31 -6.52
CA GLY A 84 -0.75 -6.42 -5.49
C GLY A 84 -1.65 -6.32 -4.27
N PHE A 85 -2.91 -6.01 -4.48
CA PHE A 85 -3.88 -5.79 -3.40
C PHE A 85 -4.32 -7.08 -2.69
N ASN A 86 -4.54 -8.17 -3.42
CA ASN A 86 -5.18 -9.37 -2.88
C ASN A 86 -4.20 -10.49 -2.53
N ILE A 87 -3.04 -10.56 -3.18
CA ILE A 87 -2.10 -11.66 -2.98
C ILE A 87 -0.82 -11.18 -2.31
N PHE A 88 -0.14 -10.20 -2.90
CA PHE A 88 1.13 -9.70 -2.37
C PHE A 88 0.94 -9.07 -0.99
N HIS A 89 -0.04 -8.18 -0.85
CA HIS A 89 -0.36 -7.49 0.39
C HIS A 89 -0.74 -8.48 1.51
N ASP A 90 -1.72 -9.34 1.26
CA ASP A 90 -2.22 -10.28 2.26
C ASP A 90 -1.18 -11.33 2.66
N ALA A 91 -0.41 -11.86 1.70
CA ALA A 91 0.67 -12.80 2.00
C ALA A 91 1.74 -12.18 2.91
N ASN A 92 2.05 -10.90 2.69
CA ASN A 92 3.03 -10.18 3.49
C ASN A 92 2.50 -9.75 4.87
N HIS A 93 1.19 -9.66 5.05
CA HIS A 93 0.53 -9.57 6.37
C HIS A 93 0.30 -10.94 7.04
N GLY A 94 0.60 -12.04 6.33
CA GLY A 94 0.47 -13.39 6.88
C GLY A 94 -0.97 -13.92 6.89
N THR A 95 -1.88 -13.36 6.09
CA THR A 95 -3.33 -13.66 6.14
C THR A 95 -3.82 -14.62 5.06
N MET A 96 -2.97 -14.97 4.07
CA MET A 96 -3.33 -15.89 2.96
C MET A 96 -3.45 -17.35 3.40
N ALA A 97 -2.64 -17.77 4.38
CA ALA A 97 -2.60 -19.14 4.88
C ALA A 97 -2.24 -19.15 6.38
N SER A 98 -2.62 -20.21 7.09
CA SER A 98 -2.23 -20.41 8.49
C SER A 98 -0.72 -20.65 8.68
N SER A 99 -0.03 -21.15 7.66
CA SER A 99 1.41 -21.39 7.69
C SER A 99 2.20 -20.15 7.29
N ARG A 100 3.09 -19.67 8.17
CA ARG A 100 4.01 -18.57 7.86
C ARG A 100 4.89 -18.87 6.63
N ARG A 101 5.34 -20.14 6.46
CA ARG A 101 6.17 -20.53 5.31
C ARG A 101 5.41 -20.41 4.00
N VAL A 102 4.13 -20.77 3.99
CA VAL A 102 3.27 -20.66 2.81
C VAL A 102 3.03 -19.17 2.47
N ASN A 103 2.75 -18.32 3.45
CA ASN A 103 2.62 -16.88 3.22
C ASN A 103 3.90 -16.26 2.64
N VAL A 104 5.07 -16.63 3.17
CA VAL A 104 6.37 -16.17 2.62
C VAL A 104 6.54 -16.62 1.17
N MET A 105 6.25 -17.88 0.84
CA MET A 105 6.34 -18.41 -0.53
C MET A 105 5.39 -17.68 -1.49
N ILE A 106 4.13 -17.45 -1.09
CA ILE A 106 3.16 -16.71 -1.89
C ILE A 106 3.65 -15.25 -2.10
N GLY A 107 4.15 -14.60 -1.04
CA GLY A 107 4.72 -13.25 -1.14
C GLY A 107 5.93 -13.17 -2.07
N MET A 108 6.81 -14.19 -2.06
CA MET A 108 7.95 -14.29 -2.99
C MET A 108 7.49 -14.44 -4.45
N LEU A 109 6.52 -15.32 -4.71
CA LEU A 109 5.95 -15.51 -6.05
C LEU A 109 5.28 -14.22 -6.55
N ALA A 110 4.57 -13.52 -5.68
CA ALA A 110 3.96 -12.23 -6.02
C ALA A 110 5.02 -11.13 -6.23
N SER A 111 6.16 -11.15 -5.51
CA SER A 111 7.32 -10.29 -5.81
C SER A 111 7.89 -10.55 -7.20
N VAL A 112 8.00 -11.82 -7.62
CA VAL A 112 8.41 -12.16 -8.99
C VAL A 112 7.39 -11.63 -10.00
N ALA A 113 6.09 -11.72 -9.71
CA ALA A 113 5.03 -11.27 -10.62
C ALA A 113 4.98 -9.73 -10.79
N LEU A 114 5.26 -8.97 -9.74
CA LEU A 114 5.08 -7.53 -9.69
C LEU A 114 6.39 -6.72 -9.74
N GLY A 115 7.51 -7.34 -9.38
CA GLY A 115 8.83 -6.72 -9.37
C GLY A 115 9.32 -6.13 -8.05
N PRO A 116 8.51 -5.64 -7.09
CA PRO A 116 9.02 -5.04 -5.86
C PRO A 116 9.66 -6.07 -4.94
N SER A 117 10.67 -5.64 -4.17
CA SER A 117 11.30 -6.46 -3.15
C SER A 117 10.36 -6.67 -1.97
N ARG A 118 10.04 -7.95 -1.66
CA ARG A 118 9.21 -8.31 -0.51
C ARG A 118 9.82 -7.83 0.82
N TYR A 119 11.14 -7.97 1.00
CA TYR A 119 11.84 -7.54 2.22
C TYR A 119 11.71 -6.03 2.44
N LEU A 120 12.02 -5.23 1.41
CA LEU A 120 11.94 -3.76 1.49
C LEU A 120 10.51 -3.28 1.69
N TRP A 121 9.57 -3.89 0.97
CA TRP A 121 8.15 -3.58 1.12
C TRP A 121 7.63 -3.92 2.52
N ASN A 122 7.98 -5.08 3.08
CA ASN A 122 7.60 -5.46 4.45
C ASN A 122 8.14 -4.47 5.49
N TYR A 123 9.38 -4.03 5.35
CA TYR A 123 9.96 -3.06 6.26
C TYR A 123 9.24 -1.70 6.16
N LYS A 124 9.03 -1.22 4.94
CA LYS A 124 8.29 0.01 4.66
C LYS A 124 6.87 -0.05 5.20
N HIS A 125 6.11 -1.06 4.79
CA HIS A 125 4.67 -1.14 5.03
C HIS A 125 4.33 -1.64 6.44
N ASN A 126 4.83 -2.81 6.82
CA ASN A 126 4.42 -3.43 8.09
C ASN A 126 5.09 -2.80 9.32
N ILE A 127 6.31 -2.24 9.17
CA ILE A 127 7.08 -1.72 10.31
C ILE A 127 6.97 -0.20 10.40
N LEU A 128 7.13 0.53 9.28
CA LEU A 128 7.08 1.98 9.32
C LEU A 128 5.66 2.51 9.16
N HIS A 129 4.99 2.19 8.06
CA HIS A 129 3.68 2.75 7.73
C HIS A 129 2.60 2.37 8.78
N HIS A 130 2.38 1.09 9.06
CA HIS A 130 1.38 0.65 10.04
C HIS A 130 1.64 1.12 11.47
N ARG A 131 2.91 1.39 11.81
CA ARG A 131 3.24 1.89 13.14
C ARG A 131 3.14 3.41 13.24
N PHE A 132 3.54 4.11 12.19
CA PHE A 132 3.76 5.55 12.20
C PHE A 132 2.99 6.28 11.12
N THR A 133 1.80 5.80 10.78
CA THR A 133 0.94 6.36 9.72
C THR A 133 0.82 7.87 9.83
N ASN A 134 1.09 8.58 8.75
CA ASN A 134 1.05 10.04 8.65
C ASN A 134 1.96 10.80 9.66
N ILE A 135 3.03 10.17 10.16
CA ILE A 135 4.03 10.84 10.96
C ILE A 135 5.22 11.23 10.08
N GLN A 136 5.49 12.52 9.99
CA GLN A 136 6.59 13.05 9.19
C GLN A 136 7.94 12.43 9.60
N ASN A 137 8.79 12.08 8.60
CA ASN A 137 10.09 11.42 8.74
C ASN A 137 10.04 9.95 9.21
N TRP A 138 8.88 9.42 9.55
CA TRP A 138 8.69 8.05 10.00
C TRP A 138 7.87 7.22 9.01
N ASP A 139 6.79 7.78 8.47
CA ASP A 139 6.01 7.15 7.41
C ASP A 139 6.67 7.42 6.05
N ASP A 140 7.20 6.36 5.42
CA ASP A 140 7.84 6.47 4.11
C ASP A 140 6.86 6.83 2.99
N ASP A 141 5.55 6.67 3.21
CA ASP A 141 4.52 7.07 2.25
C ASP A 141 4.37 8.61 2.15
N LEU A 142 4.89 9.36 3.13
CA LEU A 142 5.01 10.82 3.06
C LEU A 142 6.29 11.28 2.33
N GLU A 143 7.25 10.37 2.08
CA GLU A 143 8.55 10.71 1.51
C GLU A 143 8.54 10.61 -0.01
N THR A 144 8.38 11.75 -0.65
CA THR A 144 8.34 11.89 -2.12
C THR A 144 9.61 12.52 -2.69
N ARG A 145 10.72 12.49 -1.97
CA ARG A 145 11.99 13.20 -2.32
C ARG A 145 11.74 14.68 -2.63
N GLY A 146 10.71 15.25 -2.00
CA GLY A 146 10.32 16.64 -2.16
C GLY A 146 9.61 16.97 -3.48
N PHE A 147 9.09 15.99 -4.22
CA PHE A 147 8.23 16.24 -5.38
C PHE A 147 6.82 16.68 -4.98
N LEU A 148 6.31 16.17 -3.86
CA LEU A 148 5.00 16.50 -3.31
C LEU A 148 5.13 16.93 -1.86
N ARG A 149 4.19 17.76 -1.42
CA ARG A 149 3.90 18.05 -0.02
C ARG A 149 2.63 17.29 0.36
N LEU A 150 2.77 16.20 1.10
CA LEU A 150 1.68 15.32 1.50
C LEU A 150 1.21 15.54 2.93
N SER A 151 2.01 16.25 3.73
CA SER A 151 1.70 16.58 5.13
C SER A 151 1.73 18.09 5.38
N PRO A 152 0.85 18.65 6.20
CA PRO A 152 0.92 20.04 6.64
C PRO A 152 2.22 20.34 7.41
N ASN A 153 2.84 19.32 8.04
CA ASN A 153 4.07 19.42 8.81
C ASN A 153 5.32 19.54 7.92
N GLN A 154 5.20 19.27 6.61
CA GLN A 154 6.27 19.49 5.64
C GLN A 154 6.40 20.99 5.29
N PRO A 155 7.64 21.55 5.22
CA PRO A 155 7.84 22.93 4.81
C PRO A 155 7.37 23.15 3.37
N TRP A 156 6.65 24.26 3.16
CA TRP A 156 6.16 24.60 1.82
C TRP A 156 7.33 25.02 0.90
N LYS A 157 7.24 24.63 -0.38
CA LYS A 157 8.16 25.03 -1.45
C LYS A 157 7.34 25.41 -2.69
N SER A 158 7.84 26.38 -3.48
CA SER A 158 7.12 26.88 -4.66
C SER A 158 6.79 25.82 -5.71
N ARG A 159 7.58 24.75 -5.81
CA ARG A 159 7.35 23.62 -6.71
C ARG A 159 6.08 22.80 -6.38
N TYR A 160 5.51 22.96 -5.19
CA TYR A 160 4.26 22.27 -4.82
C TYR A 160 3.00 22.95 -5.37
N ARG A 161 3.15 24.15 -5.96
CA ARG A 161 2.03 24.81 -6.64
C ARG A 161 1.47 23.91 -7.73
N GLY A 162 0.14 23.69 -7.69
CA GLY A 162 -0.53 22.81 -8.66
C GLY A 162 -0.32 21.31 -8.47
N GLN A 163 0.29 20.86 -7.36
CA GLN A 163 0.52 19.42 -7.10
C GLN A 163 -0.77 18.58 -7.15
N HIS A 164 -1.90 19.13 -6.80
CA HIS A 164 -3.21 18.47 -6.90
C HIS A 164 -3.61 18.08 -8.34
N VAL A 165 -2.94 18.64 -9.36
CA VAL A 165 -3.11 18.27 -10.77
C VAL A 165 -2.05 17.26 -11.22
N PHE A 166 -0.76 17.58 -11.03
CA PHE A 166 0.30 16.73 -11.55
C PHE A 166 0.59 15.47 -10.71
N VAL A 167 0.01 15.35 -9.52
CA VAL A 167 0.16 14.17 -8.66
C VAL A 167 -0.23 12.87 -9.37
N PHE A 168 -1.26 12.91 -10.23
CA PHE A 168 -1.71 11.73 -10.96
C PHE A 168 -0.65 11.21 -11.93
N ALA A 169 0.14 12.10 -12.53
CA ALA A 169 1.29 11.70 -13.35
C ALA A 169 2.39 11.06 -12.49
N LEU A 170 2.62 11.56 -11.26
CA LEU A 170 3.58 10.95 -10.33
C LEU A 170 3.10 9.58 -9.84
N TYR A 171 1.81 9.42 -9.57
CA TYR A 171 1.25 8.10 -9.24
C TYR A 171 1.42 7.11 -10.39
N ALA A 172 1.18 7.55 -11.63
CA ALA A 172 1.34 6.70 -12.79
C ALA A 172 2.78 6.15 -12.96
N ILE A 173 3.81 6.93 -12.64
CA ILE A 173 5.22 6.50 -12.73
C ILE A 173 5.75 5.81 -11.47
N ASN A 174 4.97 5.76 -10.38
CA ASN A 174 5.43 5.24 -9.08
C ASN A 174 5.84 3.76 -9.15
N ALA A 175 5.16 2.93 -9.97
CA ALA A 175 5.52 1.52 -10.12
C ALA A 175 6.91 1.37 -10.78
N VAL A 176 7.19 2.13 -11.83
CA VAL A 176 8.52 2.18 -12.45
C VAL A 176 9.58 2.62 -11.45
N GLU A 177 9.33 3.72 -10.74
CA GLU A 177 10.27 4.23 -9.74
C GLU A 177 10.58 3.19 -8.67
N MET A 178 9.57 2.52 -8.15
CA MET A 178 9.73 1.51 -7.10
C MET A 178 10.57 0.31 -7.58
N VAL A 179 10.23 -0.27 -8.74
CA VAL A 179 10.83 -1.52 -9.20
C VAL A 179 12.23 -1.32 -9.79
N PHE A 180 12.43 -0.24 -10.56
CA PHE A 180 13.65 -0.02 -11.34
C PHE A 180 14.67 0.88 -10.64
N VAL A 181 14.24 1.69 -9.65
CA VAL A 181 15.13 2.67 -9.00
C VAL A 181 15.15 2.48 -7.48
N LYS A 182 14.00 2.65 -6.81
CA LYS A 182 13.93 2.75 -5.34
C LYS A 182 14.45 1.49 -4.65
N ASP A 183 14.02 0.32 -5.09
CA ASP A 183 14.47 -0.96 -4.52
C ASP A 183 15.99 -1.13 -4.60
N PHE A 184 16.63 -0.77 -5.73
CA PHE A 184 18.08 -0.86 -5.87
C PHE A 184 18.81 0.15 -5.00
N VAL A 185 18.34 1.40 -4.98
CA VAL A 185 18.91 2.44 -4.10
C VAL A 185 18.83 1.99 -2.64
N GLN A 186 17.68 1.49 -2.20
CA GLN A 186 17.48 1.01 -0.84
C GLN A 186 18.32 -0.23 -0.52
N TYR A 187 18.47 -1.15 -1.47
CA TYR A 187 19.31 -2.34 -1.31
C TYR A 187 20.77 -1.98 -1.08
N PHE A 188 21.34 -1.06 -1.87
CA PHE A 188 22.76 -0.71 -1.78
C PHE A 188 23.06 0.26 -0.64
N THR A 189 22.15 1.19 -0.32
CA THR A 189 22.37 2.21 0.71
C THR A 189 21.95 1.77 2.11
N LEU A 190 21.11 0.73 2.22
CA LEU A 190 20.44 0.32 3.45
C LEU A 190 19.70 1.48 4.12
N ARG A 191 19.12 2.35 3.31
CA ARG A 191 18.28 3.47 3.75
C ARG A 191 16.90 3.34 3.11
N MET A 192 15.85 3.45 3.92
CA MET A 192 14.48 3.53 3.41
C MET A 192 14.25 4.92 2.79
N ASN A 193 14.66 5.95 3.53
CA ASN A 193 14.66 7.35 3.14
C ASN A 193 15.80 8.10 3.86
N ASP A 194 15.81 9.42 3.84
CA ASP A 194 16.86 10.23 4.47
C ASP A 194 16.88 10.09 6.01
N TYR A 195 15.78 9.65 6.62
CA TYR A 195 15.59 9.57 8.07
C TYR A 195 15.66 8.14 8.62
N GLN A 196 15.31 7.13 7.82
CA GLN A 196 15.14 5.75 8.27
C GLN A 196 16.16 4.81 7.62
N ARG A 197 16.83 4.00 8.44
CA ARG A 197 17.73 2.94 7.98
C ARG A 197 17.00 1.60 7.93
N ILE A 198 17.39 0.78 6.97
CA ILE A 198 16.91 -0.60 6.81
C ILE A 198 17.88 -1.52 7.55
N PRO A 199 17.41 -2.50 8.32
CA PRO A 199 18.26 -3.53 8.90
C PRO A 199 19.05 -4.28 7.81
N LYS A 200 20.22 -4.82 8.16
CA LYS A 200 21.02 -5.60 7.22
C LYS A 200 20.25 -6.84 6.79
N MET A 201 20.13 -7.04 5.50
CA MET A 201 19.57 -8.26 4.92
C MET A 201 20.43 -9.48 5.22
N SER A 202 19.80 -10.58 5.61
CA SER A 202 20.41 -11.90 5.68
C SER A 202 20.83 -12.39 4.27
N ARG A 203 21.61 -13.48 4.21
CA ARG A 203 21.98 -14.11 2.92
C ARG A 203 20.75 -14.56 2.13
N ALA A 204 19.75 -15.11 2.82
CA ALA A 204 18.51 -15.58 2.19
C ALA A 204 17.69 -14.41 1.60
N GLU A 205 17.57 -13.28 2.32
CA GLU A 205 16.85 -12.09 1.83
C GLU A 205 17.55 -11.41 0.65
N LYS A 206 18.90 -11.41 0.64
CA LYS A 206 19.68 -10.96 -0.52
C LYS A 206 19.48 -11.86 -1.73
N PHE A 207 19.48 -13.17 -1.53
CA PHE A 207 19.20 -14.14 -2.60
C PHE A 207 17.78 -13.96 -3.13
N GLU A 208 16.79 -13.83 -2.24
CA GLU A 208 15.40 -13.54 -2.60
C GLU A 208 15.28 -12.27 -3.46
N PHE A 209 15.95 -11.18 -3.04
CA PHE A 209 15.96 -9.92 -3.80
C PHE A 209 16.44 -10.14 -5.24
N TRP A 210 17.63 -10.72 -5.41
CA TRP A 210 18.24 -10.87 -6.72
C TRP A 210 17.52 -11.87 -7.61
N ILE A 211 17.06 -12.99 -7.07
CA ILE A 211 16.34 -13.99 -7.87
C ILE A 211 14.97 -13.46 -8.30
N SER A 212 14.26 -12.72 -7.43
CA SER A 212 12.98 -12.10 -7.78
C SER A 212 13.14 -11.07 -8.89
N LYS A 213 14.17 -10.20 -8.81
CA LYS A 213 14.48 -9.23 -9.84
C LYS A 213 14.87 -9.89 -11.16
N ALA A 214 15.75 -10.90 -11.12
CA ALA A 214 16.18 -11.62 -12.32
C ALA A 214 14.98 -12.29 -13.02
N LEU A 215 14.12 -12.98 -12.27
CA LEU A 215 12.93 -13.62 -12.83
C LEU A 215 11.92 -12.59 -13.35
N TYR A 216 11.66 -11.51 -12.61
CA TYR A 216 10.78 -10.44 -13.07
C TYR A 216 11.25 -9.87 -14.41
N PHE A 217 12.50 -9.44 -14.50
CA PHE A 217 13.03 -8.86 -15.74
C PHE A 217 13.08 -9.86 -16.89
N SER A 218 13.43 -11.13 -16.62
CA SER A 218 13.48 -12.15 -17.67
C SER A 218 12.09 -12.48 -18.22
N ILE A 219 11.09 -12.67 -17.33
CA ILE A 219 9.75 -13.10 -17.72
C ILE A 219 8.93 -11.92 -18.26
N PHE A 220 8.88 -10.81 -17.52
CA PHE A 220 7.92 -9.74 -17.81
C PHE A 220 8.50 -8.61 -18.68
N LEU A 221 9.80 -8.61 -18.94
CA LEU A 221 10.43 -7.72 -19.91
C LEU A 221 11.18 -8.49 -20.99
N GLY A 222 12.03 -9.44 -20.66
CA GLY A 222 12.84 -10.20 -21.61
C GLY A 222 12.01 -11.05 -22.56
N LEU A 223 11.00 -11.77 -22.05
CA LEU A 223 10.13 -12.60 -22.89
C LEU A 223 9.29 -11.77 -23.89
N PRO A 224 8.63 -10.65 -23.52
CA PRO A 224 8.01 -9.77 -24.49
C PRO A 224 8.97 -9.23 -25.55
N ILE A 225 10.19 -8.81 -25.18
CA ILE A 225 11.21 -8.35 -26.13
C ILE A 225 11.59 -9.44 -27.13
N ALA A 226 11.65 -10.70 -26.70
CA ALA A 226 11.99 -11.82 -27.56
C ALA A 226 10.87 -12.25 -28.50
N LEU A 227 9.59 -12.00 -28.15
CA LEU A 227 8.43 -12.52 -28.88
C LEU A 227 7.65 -11.47 -29.67
N LEU A 228 7.75 -10.19 -29.31
CA LEU A 228 6.94 -9.12 -29.89
C LEU A 228 7.81 -8.08 -30.60
N PRO A 229 7.26 -7.35 -31.59
CA PRO A 229 7.92 -6.17 -32.15
C PRO A 229 8.25 -5.15 -31.06
N ILE A 230 9.45 -4.57 -31.09
CA ILE A 230 9.95 -3.69 -30.04
C ILE A 230 9.03 -2.48 -29.77
N GLN A 231 8.39 -1.93 -30.79
CA GLN A 231 7.43 -0.84 -30.64
C GLN A 231 6.20 -1.26 -29.82
N HIS A 232 5.73 -2.52 -29.96
CA HIS A 232 4.62 -3.05 -29.16
C HIS A 232 5.04 -3.25 -27.70
N VAL A 233 6.28 -3.67 -27.48
CA VAL A 233 6.83 -3.82 -26.11
C VAL A 233 6.93 -2.45 -25.42
N ILE A 234 7.43 -1.42 -26.10
CA ILE A 234 7.56 -0.07 -25.55
C ILE A 234 6.17 0.48 -25.17
N VAL A 235 5.22 0.43 -26.10
CA VAL A 235 3.86 0.92 -25.86
C VAL A 235 3.18 0.10 -24.76
N GLY A 236 3.31 -1.22 -24.81
CA GLY A 236 2.75 -2.12 -23.78
C GLY A 236 3.35 -1.86 -22.39
N PHE A 237 4.66 -1.69 -22.30
CA PHE A 237 5.35 -1.35 -21.05
C PHE A 237 4.81 -0.03 -20.46
N LEU A 238 4.67 1.00 -21.28
CA LEU A 238 4.12 2.29 -20.83
C LEU A 238 2.68 2.13 -20.31
N ILE A 239 1.82 1.45 -21.08
CA ILE A 239 0.41 1.21 -20.66
C ILE A 239 0.37 0.43 -19.35
N TYR A 240 1.15 -0.65 -19.24
CA TYR A 240 1.20 -1.48 -18.05
C TYR A 240 1.64 -0.68 -16.81
N GLU A 241 2.79 -0.04 -16.88
CA GLU A 241 3.39 0.66 -15.74
C GLU A 241 2.56 1.88 -15.30
N LEU A 242 2.09 2.68 -16.26
CA LEU A 242 1.26 3.84 -15.96
C LEU A 242 -0.09 3.44 -15.34
N THR A 243 -0.70 2.36 -15.85
CA THR A 243 -1.97 1.85 -15.30
C THR A 243 -1.77 1.25 -13.91
N LEU A 244 -0.74 0.42 -13.73
CA LEU A 244 -0.40 -0.18 -12.45
C LEU A 244 -0.07 0.89 -11.40
N GLY A 245 0.83 1.81 -11.72
CA GLY A 245 1.22 2.89 -10.82
C GLY A 245 0.03 3.76 -10.40
N LEU A 246 -0.81 4.14 -11.35
CA LEU A 246 -2.01 4.93 -11.07
C LEU A 246 -3.01 4.16 -10.19
N ALA A 247 -3.26 2.87 -10.47
CA ALA A 247 -4.16 2.04 -9.68
C ALA A 247 -3.67 1.89 -8.22
N LEU A 248 -2.38 1.62 -8.02
CA LEU A 248 -1.77 1.53 -6.70
C LEU A 248 -1.82 2.88 -5.98
N GLY A 249 -1.35 3.95 -6.61
CA GLY A 249 -1.32 5.29 -6.03
C GLY A 249 -2.70 5.78 -5.59
N LEU A 250 -3.72 5.57 -6.42
CA LEU A 250 -5.08 6.00 -6.12
C LEU A 250 -5.72 5.20 -4.97
N VAL A 251 -5.48 3.90 -4.85
CA VAL A 251 -6.03 3.11 -3.74
C VAL A 251 -5.40 3.51 -2.40
N PHE A 252 -4.09 3.61 -2.33
CA PHE A 252 -3.40 3.94 -1.08
C PHE A 252 -3.61 5.40 -0.66
N SER A 253 -3.59 6.35 -1.60
CA SER A 253 -3.76 7.77 -1.26
C SER A 253 -5.15 8.12 -0.74
N MET A 254 -6.21 7.42 -1.20
CA MET A 254 -7.57 7.67 -0.71
C MET A 254 -7.76 7.32 0.76
N ALA A 255 -6.89 6.49 1.31
CA ALA A 255 -6.93 6.07 2.70
C ALA A 255 -6.21 7.03 3.67
N HIS A 256 -5.16 7.74 3.19
CA HIS A 256 -4.23 8.45 4.07
C HIS A 256 -3.99 9.92 3.68
N GLN A 257 -4.41 10.34 2.50
CA GLN A 257 -4.14 11.68 1.95
C GLN A 257 -5.45 12.41 1.59
N VAL A 258 -6.38 12.47 2.54
CA VAL A 258 -7.71 13.09 2.40
C VAL A 258 -7.95 14.12 3.51
N GLU A 259 -8.97 14.97 3.35
CA GLU A 259 -9.22 16.10 4.28
C GLU A 259 -9.57 15.67 5.71
N SER A 260 -10.15 14.48 5.90
CA SER A 260 -10.61 14.01 7.22
C SER A 260 -9.52 13.38 8.08
N VAL A 261 -8.35 13.08 7.53
CA VAL A 261 -7.27 12.41 8.28
C VAL A 261 -6.32 13.40 8.93
N GLY A 262 -5.77 12.99 10.08
CA GLY A 262 -4.78 13.74 10.83
C GLY A 262 -3.34 13.46 10.39
N PHE A 263 -2.45 14.41 10.74
CA PHE A 263 -1.00 14.29 10.58
C PHE A 263 -0.37 14.63 11.93
N ALA A 264 0.20 13.64 12.58
CA ALA A 264 0.81 13.85 13.89
C ALA A 264 2.21 14.47 13.76
N ASP A 265 2.54 15.31 14.74
CA ASP A 265 3.86 15.93 14.90
C ASP A 265 4.40 15.55 16.28
N PRO A 266 5.21 14.48 16.38
CA PRO A 266 5.75 14.01 17.65
C PRO A 266 6.63 15.07 18.32
N GLN A 267 6.49 15.26 19.63
CA GLN A 267 7.20 16.28 20.40
C GLN A 267 8.21 15.69 21.38
N GLY A 268 9.29 16.42 21.63
CA GLY A 268 10.29 16.05 22.66
C GLY A 268 11.40 15.11 22.16
N ASN A 269 12.24 14.66 23.12
CA ASN A 269 13.30 13.68 22.90
C ASN A 269 13.39 12.73 24.11
N PRO A 270 12.96 11.44 23.98
CA PRO A 270 12.40 10.81 22.78
C PRO A 270 11.11 11.47 22.30
N ALA A 271 10.87 11.41 21.00
CA ALA A 271 9.66 11.95 20.40
C ALA A 271 8.41 11.19 20.87
N LYS A 272 7.38 11.92 21.30
CA LYS A 272 6.17 11.33 21.90
C LYS A 272 4.91 11.77 21.16
N ILE A 273 3.95 10.86 21.13
CA ILE A 273 2.55 11.11 20.75
C ILE A 273 1.70 10.77 21.97
N CYS A 274 1.02 11.78 22.53
CA CYS A 274 0.24 11.65 23.77
C CYS A 274 -1.14 11.03 23.52
N GLU A 275 -1.18 9.96 22.73
CA GLU A 275 -2.40 9.16 22.50
C GLU A 275 -2.04 7.67 22.33
N GLU A 276 -3.04 6.81 22.53
CA GLU A 276 -2.92 5.38 22.26
C GLU A 276 -2.67 5.15 20.76
N TRP A 277 -1.83 4.16 20.42
CA TRP A 277 -1.55 3.81 19.04
C TRP A 277 -2.81 3.56 18.19
N ALA A 278 -3.80 2.86 18.76
CA ALA A 278 -5.05 2.60 18.02
C ALA A 278 -5.87 3.87 17.77
N THR A 279 -5.88 4.80 18.71
CA THR A 279 -6.48 6.12 18.52
C THR A 279 -5.80 6.89 17.39
N HIS A 280 -4.46 6.83 17.34
CA HIS A 280 -3.70 7.40 16.25
C HIS A 280 -4.10 6.79 14.89
N GLN A 281 -4.24 5.44 14.80
CA GLN A 281 -4.69 4.78 13.57
C GLN A 281 -6.09 5.26 13.14
N MET A 282 -7.03 5.40 14.08
CA MET A 282 -8.38 5.93 13.80
C MET A 282 -8.35 7.35 13.21
N ARG A 283 -7.43 8.19 13.65
CA ARG A 283 -7.30 9.58 13.19
C ARG A 283 -6.57 9.74 11.87
N THR A 284 -5.66 8.82 11.55
CA THR A 284 -4.76 8.92 10.39
C THR A 284 -5.19 8.07 9.19
N THR A 285 -6.30 7.34 9.34
CA THR A 285 -6.84 6.48 8.29
C THR A 285 -8.28 6.84 7.95
N ALA A 286 -8.68 6.56 6.71
CA ALA A 286 -10.05 6.72 6.23
C ALA A 286 -10.48 5.52 5.39
N ASN A 287 -11.74 5.12 5.56
CA ASN A 287 -12.41 4.17 4.70
C ASN A 287 -13.05 4.87 3.50
N PHE A 288 -13.17 4.20 2.37
CA PHE A 288 -13.84 4.74 1.20
C PHE A 288 -14.60 3.66 0.42
N ALA A 289 -15.80 3.96 -0.05
CA ALA A 289 -16.65 3.05 -0.82
C ALA A 289 -16.75 1.62 -0.23
N ASN A 290 -16.63 1.49 1.08
CA ASN A 290 -16.51 0.19 1.77
C ASN A 290 -17.83 -0.60 1.82
N LEU A 291 -18.94 -0.04 1.37
CA LEU A 291 -20.20 -0.76 1.13
C LEU A 291 -20.31 -1.27 -0.31
N ASN A 292 -19.42 -0.86 -1.22
CA ASN A 292 -19.42 -1.30 -2.60
C ASN A 292 -18.64 -2.64 -2.74
N PRO A 293 -19.32 -3.75 -3.10
CA PRO A 293 -18.69 -5.07 -3.14
C PRO A 293 -17.64 -5.18 -4.27
N VAL A 294 -17.79 -4.46 -5.37
CA VAL A 294 -16.85 -4.49 -6.50
C VAL A 294 -15.53 -3.86 -6.10
N TRP A 295 -15.58 -2.68 -5.47
CA TRP A 295 -14.37 -2.01 -4.96
C TRP A 295 -13.70 -2.84 -3.88
N THR A 296 -14.45 -3.36 -2.91
CA THR A 296 -13.91 -4.22 -1.85
C THR A 296 -13.27 -5.49 -2.41
N TRP A 297 -13.91 -6.11 -3.41
CA TRP A 297 -13.35 -7.29 -4.06
C TRP A 297 -12.05 -6.95 -4.81
N TYR A 298 -12.06 -5.92 -5.63
CA TYR A 298 -10.91 -5.55 -6.47
C TYR A 298 -9.70 -5.07 -5.62
N SER A 299 -9.96 -4.19 -4.68
CA SER A 299 -8.90 -3.61 -3.82
C SER A 299 -8.41 -4.53 -2.71
N GLY A 300 -8.88 -5.79 -2.61
CA GLY A 300 -8.47 -6.67 -1.51
C GLY A 300 -8.88 -6.15 -0.14
N GLY A 301 -10.02 -5.43 -0.05
CA GLY A 301 -10.47 -4.82 1.18
C GLY A 301 -9.67 -3.58 1.63
N LEU A 302 -8.72 -3.10 0.83
CA LEU A 302 -7.93 -1.89 1.14
C LEU A 302 -8.75 -0.59 1.18
N ASN A 303 -10.02 -0.66 0.81
CA ASN A 303 -10.99 0.40 1.06
C ASN A 303 -11.61 0.36 2.48
N HIS A 304 -11.21 -0.60 3.31
CA HIS A 304 -11.47 -0.73 4.76
C HIS A 304 -10.18 -0.48 5.54
N GLN A 305 -9.59 0.68 5.34
CA GLN A 305 -8.25 0.96 5.88
C GLN A 305 -8.20 1.07 7.40
N ILE A 306 -9.26 1.56 8.03
CA ILE A 306 -9.35 1.62 9.51
C ILE A 306 -9.25 0.21 10.09
N GLU A 307 -10.03 -0.73 9.56
CA GLU A 307 -10.01 -2.13 9.98
C GLU A 307 -8.67 -2.79 9.67
N HIS A 308 -8.11 -2.47 8.50
CA HIS A 308 -6.81 -2.97 8.07
C HIS A 308 -5.68 -2.50 9.01
N HIS A 309 -5.62 -1.22 9.36
CA HIS A 309 -4.60 -0.68 10.26
C HIS A 309 -4.73 -1.21 11.69
N LEU A 310 -5.94 -1.35 12.22
CA LEU A 310 -6.16 -1.90 13.55
C LEU A 310 -5.89 -3.42 13.63
N PHE A 311 -6.15 -4.15 12.53
CA PHE A 311 -6.11 -5.62 12.50
C PHE A 311 -5.40 -6.16 11.23
N PRO A 312 -4.15 -5.78 10.96
CA PRO A 312 -3.45 -6.17 9.73
C PRO A 312 -3.21 -7.69 9.60
N SER A 313 -3.29 -8.43 10.71
CA SER A 313 -3.18 -9.89 10.74
C SER A 313 -4.51 -10.63 10.53
N ILE A 314 -5.62 -9.91 10.37
CA ILE A 314 -6.92 -10.48 10.03
C ILE A 314 -7.13 -10.37 8.52
N SER A 315 -7.60 -11.46 7.88
CA SER A 315 -7.90 -11.46 6.44
C SER A 315 -8.93 -10.39 6.08
N HIS A 316 -8.72 -9.71 4.97
CA HIS A 316 -9.63 -8.69 4.44
C HIS A 316 -11.06 -9.21 4.21
N THR A 317 -11.25 -10.53 4.07
CA THR A 317 -12.57 -11.13 3.92
C THR A 317 -13.46 -10.92 5.15
N HIS A 318 -12.87 -10.58 6.30
CA HIS A 318 -13.59 -10.31 7.55
C HIS A 318 -13.83 -8.81 7.78
N TYR A 319 -13.24 -7.91 7.01
CA TYR A 319 -13.32 -6.46 7.28
C TYR A 319 -14.75 -5.93 7.27
N ARG A 320 -15.60 -6.44 6.40
CA ARG A 320 -17.02 -6.05 6.38
C ARG A 320 -17.73 -6.36 7.71
N THR A 321 -17.43 -7.51 8.33
CA THR A 321 -18.01 -7.91 9.60
C THR A 321 -17.43 -7.10 10.75
N ILE A 322 -16.10 -6.98 10.83
CA ILE A 322 -15.46 -6.26 11.95
C ILE A 322 -15.66 -4.74 11.85
N ARG A 323 -15.98 -4.21 10.66
CA ARG A 323 -16.29 -2.80 10.45
C ARG A 323 -17.36 -2.29 11.42
N GLN A 324 -18.45 -3.02 11.57
CA GLN A 324 -19.54 -2.60 12.45
C GLN A 324 -19.09 -2.53 13.91
N ILE A 325 -18.30 -3.51 14.36
CA ILE A 325 -17.73 -3.55 15.71
C ILE A 325 -16.78 -2.36 15.93
N VAL A 326 -15.94 -2.06 14.97
CA VAL A 326 -15.01 -0.92 15.05
C VAL A 326 -15.78 0.40 15.10
N LEU A 327 -16.78 0.57 14.24
CA LEU A 327 -17.61 1.78 14.19
C LEU A 327 -18.34 2.03 15.51
N GLU A 328 -19.01 1.00 16.05
CA GLU A 328 -19.75 1.10 17.34
C GLU A 328 -18.79 1.38 18.50
N THR A 329 -17.67 0.66 18.57
CA THR A 329 -16.68 0.87 19.63
C THR A 329 -16.05 2.27 19.53
N ALA A 330 -15.73 2.75 18.32
CA ALA A 330 -15.22 4.11 18.12
C ALA A 330 -16.21 5.16 18.61
N GLY A 331 -17.51 4.98 18.33
CA GLY A 331 -18.57 5.86 18.84
C GLY A 331 -18.65 5.92 20.36
N GLU A 332 -18.52 4.78 21.03
CA GLU A 332 -18.50 4.69 22.51
C GLU A 332 -17.32 5.47 23.13
N PHE A 333 -16.17 5.47 22.44
CA PHE A 333 -14.95 6.15 22.88
C PHE A 333 -14.83 7.60 22.35
N GLY A 334 -15.82 8.10 21.61
CA GLY A 334 -15.80 9.43 21.01
C GLY A 334 -14.68 9.62 19.97
N LEU A 335 -14.25 8.54 19.32
CA LEU A 335 -13.20 8.57 18.30
C LEU A 335 -13.78 8.80 16.89
N PRO A 336 -13.07 9.49 16.01
CA PRO A 336 -13.51 9.67 14.64
C PRO A 336 -13.52 8.33 13.89
N TYR A 337 -14.54 8.12 13.05
CA TYR A 337 -14.56 7.05 12.07
C TYR A 337 -14.63 7.70 10.68
N ASN A 338 -13.46 7.97 10.09
CA ASN A 338 -13.35 8.66 8.81
C ASN A 338 -13.84 7.77 7.67
N HIS A 339 -14.90 8.19 6.99
CA HIS A 339 -15.53 7.38 5.96
C HIS A 339 -16.04 8.25 4.81
N TYR A 340 -15.77 7.81 3.57
CA TYR A 340 -16.31 8.38 2.34
C TYR A 340 -17.24 7.36 1.67
N GLU A 341 -18.48 7.73 1.40
CA GLU A 341 -19.50 6.83 0.86
C GLU A 341 -19.14 6.26 -0.52
N SER A 342 -18.42 7.03 -1.33
CA SER A 342 -18.00 6.62 -2.66
C SER A 342 -16.52 6.88 -2.90
N TYR A 343 -15.97 6.17 -3.88
CA TYR A 343 -14.61 6.42 -4.36
C TYR A 343 -14.45 7.85 -4.90
N GLY A 344 -15.45 8.36 -5.63
CA GLY A 344 -15.44 9.73 -6.14
C GLY A 344 -15.41 10.79 -5.03
N ALA A 345 -16.09 10.56 -3.90
CA ALA A 345 -16.04 11.45 -2.75
C ALA A 345 -14.64 11.47 -2.11
N ALA A 346 -14.01 10.29 -1.96
CA ALA A 346 -12.64 10.20 -1.45
C ALA A 346 -11.64 10.88 -2.40
N LEU A 347 -11.76 10.64 -3.71
CA LEU A 347 -10.91 11.26 -4.73
C LEU A 347 -11.05 12.79 -4.73
N HIS A 348 -12.27 13.30 -4.59
CA HIS A 348 -12.51 14.75 -4.48
C HIS A 348 -11.88 15.33 -3.20
N SER A 349 -12.00 14.64 -2.07
CA SER A 349 -11.37 15.03 -0.82
C SER A 349 -9.84 15.01 -0.93
N HIS A 350 -9.26 13.99 -1.57
CA HIS A 350 -7.83 13.91 -1.85
C HIS A 350 -7.35 15.10 -2.71
N TYR A 351 -8.07 15.41 -3.79
CA TYR A 351 -7.77 16.56 -4.63
C TYR A 351 -7.78 17.87 -3.83
N ARG A 352 -8.79 18.08 -2.99
CA ARG A 352 -8.91 19.27 -2.13
C ARG A 352 -7.80 19.34 -1.08
N HIS A 353 -7.48 18.22 -0.46
CA HIS A 353 -6.36 18.13 0.49
C HIS A 353 -5.04 18.55 -0.15
N LEU A 354 -4.71 18.00 -1.31
CA LEU A 354 -3.49 18.36 -2.04
C LEU A 354 -3.50 19.80 -2.54
N ARG A 355 -4.67 20.33 -2.95
CA ARG A 355 -4.82 21.73 -3.33
C ARG A 355 -4.51 22.65 -2.15
N LYS A 356 -5.07 22.38 -0.98
CA LYS A 356 -4.78 23.13 0.25
C LYS A 356 -3.29 23.09 0.59
N LEU A 357 -2.65 21.94 0.48
CA LEU A 357 -1.21 21.79 0.71
C LEU A 357 -0.34 22.48 -0.37
N SER A 358 -0.87 22.75 -1.56
CA SER A 358 -0.18 23.45 -2.64
C SER A 358 -0.07 24.95 -2.41
N GLU A 359 -0.92 25.50 -1.57
CA GLU A 359 -0.96 26.93 -1.24
C GLU A 359 0.11 27.25 -0.17
N LYS A 360 0.68 28.46 -0.29
CA LYS A 360 1.60 28.94 0.73
C LYS A 360 0.84 29.22 2.02
N PRO A 361 1.26 28.69 3.19
CA PRO A 361 0.64 28.95 4.47
C PRO A 361 0.61 30.45 4.80
#